data_7b3d02544b9d23eb2a80c04efe100a73
#
_entry.id   7b3d02544b9d23eb2a80c04efe100a73
#
_cell.length_a   1.000
_cell.length_b   1.000
_cell.length_c   1.000
_cell.angle_alpha   90.00
_cell.angle_beta   90.00
_cell.angle_gamma   90.00
#
_symmetry.space_group_name_H-M   'P 1'
#
loop_
_entity.id
_entity.type
_entity.pdbx_description
1 polymer ?
#
loop_
_entity_poly.entity_id
_entity_poly.type
_entity_poly.pdbx_seq_one_letter_code
_entity_poly.pdbx_strand_id
1 'polypeptide(L)'
;LTNGLKRNVERLFDDKGHVFLLALDHAQSGVMTGLENISSLMDKLAFAPLDGFILNIGLAGNLARPPFLRKKLVLRTSFGASSLASSYPQAHLNHVSPETALSVGADAVLMMALVGGEDYSSLQPLAADIDAFHQYSIPVVVEIIAAEFDKTATFDVQYHGARIAAELGADAVKVFYVNGFEKVIECCPVPAILAGGPKDRDIGTVAKHAVDCGARGFAFGRNIFQAKDPLEVIGSLREILG
;
A
#
# COMPACT_ATOMS: atom_id res chain seq x y z
N LEU A 1 12.85 -15.52 -8.92
CA LEU A 1 11.62 -14.93 -9.48
C LEU A 1 11.38 -15.48 -10.90
N THR A 2 10.15 -15.88 -11.20
CA THR A 2 9.75 -16.27 -12.56
C THR A 2 9.78 -15.07 -13.51
N ASN A 3 9.88 -15.29 -14.82
CA ASN A 3 9.81 -14.20 -15.79
C ASN A 3 8.45 -13.48 -15.73
N GLY A 4 7.37 -14.21 -15.42
CA GLY A 4 6.04 -13.63 -15.25
C GLY A 4 5.99 -12.64 -14.10
N LEU A 5 6.49 -13.03 -12.93
CA LEU A 5 6.52 -12.18 -11.76
C LEU A 5 7.35 -10.91 -11.98
N LYS A 6 8.58 -11.03 -12.52
CA LYS A 6 9.41 -9.88 -12.86
C LYS A 6 8.68 -8.88 -13.77
N ARG A 7 8.03 -9.36 -14.82
CA ARG A 7 7.26 -8.49 -15.73
C ARG A 7 6.09 -7.80 -15.05
N ASN A 8 5.42 -8.49 -14.13
CA ASN A 8 4.28 -7.93 -13.41
C ASN A 8 4.73 -6.90 -12.36
N VAL A 9 5.87 -7.12 -11.70
CA VAL A 9 6.49 -6.14 -10.81
C VAL A 9 6.84 -4.85 -11.58
N GLU A 10 7.51 -4.97 -12.75
CA GLU A 10 7.85 -3.81 -13.58
C GLU A 10 6.60 -3.03 -14.06
N ARG A 11 5.51 -3.73 -14.37
CA ARG A 11 4.24 -3.10 -14.79
C ARG A 11 3.53 -2.36 -13.67
N LEU A 12 3.88 -2.61 -12.41
CA LEU A 12 3.32 -1.86 -11.28
C LEU A 12 3.77 -0.39 -11.32
N PHE A 13 4.93 -0.13 -11.88
CA PHE A 13 5.52 1.21 -12.01
C PHE A 13 5.34 1.76 -13.43
N ASP A 14 5.42 3.07 -13.59
CA ASP A 14 5.46 3.74 -14.88
C ASP A 14 6.88 3.69 -15.51
N ASP A 15 7.05 4.27 -16.70
CA ASP A 15 8.33 4.29 -17.43
C ASP A 15 9.45 5.02 -16.67
N LYS A 16 9.12 5.87 -15.70
CA LYS A 16 10.06 6.54 -14.79
C LYS A 16 10.35 5.71 -13.55
N GLY A 17 9.66 4.58 -13.40
CA GLY A 17 9.75 3.70 -12.25
C GLY A 17 8.99 4.21 -11.03
N HIS A 18 7.93 4.99 -11.22
CA HIS A 18 7.08 5.52 -10.17
C HIS A 18 5.68 4.91 -10.21
N VAL A 19 4.98 4.96 -9.07
CA VAL A 19 3.57 4.59 -8.96
C VAL A 19 2.83 5.53 -8.01
N PHE A 20 1.61 5.94 -8.38
CA PHE A 20 0.75 6.74 -7.51
C PHE A 20 -0.58 6.05 -7.30
N LEU A 21 -0.77 5.50 -6.11
CA LEU A 21 -1.96 4.76 -5.70
C LEU A 21 -2.79 5.56 -4.69
N LEU A 22 -4.11 5.56 -4.87
CA LEU A 22 -5.04 6.03 -3.86
C LEU A 22 -5.50 4.86 -3.00
N ALA A 23 -5.18 4.88 -1.71
CA ALA A 23 -5.54 3.85 -0.75
C ALA A 23 -6.95 4.10 -0.18
N LEU A 24 -7.92 3.26 -0.56
CA LEU A 24 -9.31 3.29 -0.10
C LEU A 24 -9.70 2.04 0.72
N ASP A 25 -8.72 1.26 1.12
CA ASP A 25 -8.86 0.01 1.85
C ASP A 25 -9.16 0.17 3.36
N HIS A 26 -9.07 1.40 3.88
CA HIS A 26 -9.26 1.70 5.30
C HIS A 26 -10.64 1.30 5.85
N ALA A 27 -11.68 1.31 5.00
CA ALA A 27 -13.04 0.95 5.39
C ALA A 27 -13.23 -0.54 5.75
N GLN A 28 -12.20 -1.38 5.59
CA GLN A 28 -12.23 -2.75 6.12
C GLN A 28 -12.44 -2.82 7.63
N SER A 29 -12.02 -1.79 8.36
CA SER A 29 -12.20 -1.71 9.82
C SER A 29 -13.54 -1.09 10.23
N GLY A 30 -14.33 -0.58 9.29
CA GLY A 30 -15.60 0.10 9.51
C GLY A 30 -15.70 1.41 8.73
N VAL A 31 -16.80 2.14 8.91
CA VAL A 31 -17.00 3.42 8.22
C VAL A 31 -15.97 4.43 8.68
N MET A 32 -15.30 5.06 7.73
CA MET A 32 -14.32 6.12 7.97
C MET A 32 -14.77 7.41 7.27
N THR A 33 -14.58 8.55 7.95
CA THR A 33 -14.88 9.87 7.38
C THR A 33 -14.21 10.06 6.03
N GLY A 34 -15.00 10.39 5.02
CA GLY A 34 -14.58 10.53 3.61
C GLY A 34 -14.69 9.24 2.79
N LEU A 35 -15.01 8.10 3.41
CA LEU A 35 -15.22 6.82 2.76
C LEU A 35 -16.63 6.25 2.96
N GLU A 36 -17.58 7.09 3.34
CA GLU A 36 -18.99 6.69 3.52
C GLU A 36 -19.61 6.18 2.20
N ASN A 37 -19.16 6.75 1.07
CA ASN A 37 -19.55 6.32 -0.27
C ASN A 37 -18.34 6.28 -1.20
N ILE A 38 -17.59 5.17 -1.14
CA ILE A 38 -16.34 4.97 -1.90
C ILE A 38 -16.59 5.04 -3.41
N SER A 39 -17.69 4.46 -3.90
CA SER A 39 -18.00 4.49 -5.35
C SER A 39 -18.20 5.92 -5.86
N SER A 40 -18.92 6.75 -5.11
CA SER A 40 -19.08 8.16 -5.45
C SER A 40 -17.76 8.95 -5.40
N LEU A 41 -16.90 8.66 -4.43
CA LEU A 41 -15.57 9.24 -4.36
C LEU A 41 -14.73 8.84 -5.59
N MET A 42 -14.72 7.56 -5.93
CA MET A 42 -14.00 7.06 -7.11
C MET A 42 -14.48 7.75 -8.40
N ASP A 43 -15.81 7.92 -8.57
CA ASP A 43 -16.36 8.60 -9.75
C ASP A 43 -15.86 10.05 -9.86
N LYS A 44 -15.78 10.79 -8.75
CA LYS A 44 -15.22 12.15 -8.72
C LYS A 44 -13.73 12.19 -9.11
N LEU A 45 -13.00 11.12 -8.79
CA LEU A 45 -11.56 11.01 -9.04
C LEU A 45 -11.22 10.19 -10.30
N ALA A 46 -12.21 9.86 -11.12
CA ALA A 46 -12.06 8.96 -12.26
C ALA A 46 -10.96 9.40 -13.25
N PHE A 47 -10.82 10.70 -13.47
CA PHE A 47 -9.83 11.28 -14.39
C PHE A 47 -8.63 11.90 -13.68
N ALA A 48 -8.54 11.75 -12.36
CA ALA A 48 -7.36 12.19 -11.62
C ALA A 48 -6.09 11.45 -12.10
N PRO A 49 -4.92 12.11 -12.06
CA PRO A 49 -3.66 11.52 -12.52
C PRO A 49 -3.09 10.50 -11.52
N LEU A 50 -3.90 9.48 -11.19
CA LEU A 50 -3.56 8.31 -10.39
C LEU A 50 -3.26 7.13 -11.30
N ASP A 51 -2.31 6.27 -10.92
CA ASP A 51 -2.04 5.03 -11.64
C ASP A 51 -3.02 3.92 -11.26
N GLY A 52 -3.53 3.94 -10.03
CA GLY A 52 -4.46 2.93 -9.55
C GLY A 52 -5.00 3.17 -8.13
N PHE A 53 -5.61 2.13 -7.61
CA PHE A 53 -6.25 2.15 -6.31
C PHE A 53 -5.84 0.94 -5.46
N ILE A 54 -5.77 1.14 -4.15
CA ILE A 54 -5.73 0.03 -3.20
C ILE A 54 -7.16 -0.17 -2.69
N LEU A 55 -7.73 -1.34 -2.94
CA LEU A 55 -9.11 -1.69 -2.58
C LEU A 55 -9.18 -3.03 -1.85
N ASN A 56 -10.20 -3.18 -1.01
CA ASN A 56 -10.60 -4.48 -0.48
C ASN A 56 -11.41 -5.28 -1.52
N ILE A 57 -11.46 -6.59 -1.37
CA ILE A 57 -12.11 -7.51 -2.32
C ILE A 57 -13.57 -7.13 -2.63
N GLY A 58 -14.34 -6.70 -1.63
CA GLY A 58 -15.73 -6.30 -1.81
C GLY A 58 -15.94 -5.08 -2.71
N LEU A 59 -14.88 -4.30 -2.97
CA LEU A 59 -14.93 -3.09 -3.79
C LEU A 59 -14.12 -3.20 -5.10
N ALA A 60 -13.41 -4.30 -5.31
CA ALA A 60 -12.58 -4.52 -6.50
C ALA A 60 -13.38 -4.36 -7.81
N GLY A 61 -14.65 -4.79 -7.83
CA GLY A 61 -15.55 -4.65 -8.96
C GLY A 61 -15.79 -3.22 -9.44
N ASN A 62 -15.52 -2.20 -8.61
CA ASN A 62 -15.62 -0.80 -9.05
C ASN A 62 -14.63 -0.44 -10.17
N LEU A 63 -13.55 -1.18 -10.33
CA LEU A 63 -12.58 -0.98 -11.42
C LEU A 63 -12.96 -1.70 -12.71
N ALA A 64 -13.94 -2.61 -12.69
CA ALA A 64 -14.39 -3.39 -13.85
C ALA A 64 -15.31 -2.61 -14.80
N ARG A 65 -15.21 -1.29 -14.85
CA ARG A 65 -16.03 -0.40 -15.69
C ARG A 65 -15.25 0.82 -16.17
N PRO A 66 -15.58 1.40 -17.34
CA PRO A 66 -15.03 2.70 -17.72
C PRO A 66 -15.38 3.77 -16.67
N PRO A 67 -14.48 4.73 -16.38
CA PRO A 67 -13.16 4.95 -16.98
C PRO A 67 -11.99 4.21 -16.31
N PHE A 68 -12.26 3.26 -15.41
CA PHE A 68 -11.26 2.65 -14.52
C PHE A 68 -10.50 1.46 -15.13
N LEU A 69 -10.91 0.93 -16.29
CA LEU A 69 -10.34 -0.29 -16.88
C LEU A 69 -8.82 -0.29 -17.08
N ARG A 70 -8.19 0.89 -17.09
CA ARG A 70 -6.73 1.04 -17.21
C ARG A 70 -6.06 1.41 -15.89
N LYS A 71 -6.82 1.57 -14.81
CA LYS A 71 -6.28 1.84 -13.47
C LYS A 71 -5.85 0.53 -12.84
N LYS A 72 -4.68 0.55 -12.20
CA LYS A 72 -4.16 -0.62 -11.48
C LYS A 72 -5.03 -0.93 -10.26
N LEU A 73 -5.26 -2.20 -10.02
CA LEU A 73 -5.84 -2.73 -8.80
C LEU A 73 -4.72 -3.34 -7.93
N VAL A 74 -4.40 -2.69 -6.83
CA VAL A 74 -3.64 -3.31 -5.74
C VAL A 74 -4.64 -3.81 -4.71
N LEU A 75 -4.80 -5.12 -4.61
CA LEU A 75 -5.83 -5.74 -3.78
C LEU A 75 -5.32 -5.92 -2.34
N ARG A 76 -5.98 -5.30 -1.37
CA ARG A 76 -5.71 -5.58 0.05
C ARG A 76 -6.17 -7.00 0.38
N THR A 77 -5.27 -7.86 0.79
CA THR A 77 -5.57 -9.25 1.15
C THR A 77 -5.46 -9.51 2.64
N SER A 78 -4.65 -8.73 3.36
CA SER A 78 -4.55 -8.83 4.81
C SER A 78 -5.67 -8.08 5.50
N PHE A 79 -6.12 -8.62 6.63
CA PHE A 79 -7.17 -8.05 7.46
C PHE A 79 -6.62 -7.69 8.85
N GLY A 80 -7.06 -6.56 9.36
CA GLY A 80 -6.82 -6.16 10.74
C GLY A 80 -8.00 -6.54 11.64
N ALA A 81 -8.49 -5.56 12.39
CA ALA A 81 -9.68 -5.70 13.22
C ALA A 81 -10.68 -4.60 12.88
N SER A 82 -11.94 -4.80 13.28
CA SER A 82 -12.92 -3.71 13.22
C SER A 82 -12.56 -2.60 14.21
N SER A 83 -13.00 -1.39 13.92
CA SER A 83 -12.87 -0.23 14.83
C SER A 83 -13.60 -0.42 16.17
N LEU A 84 -14.40 -1.48 16.30
CA LEU A 84 -15.14 -1.84 17.52
C LEU A 84 -14.41 -2.91 18.34
N ALA A 85 -13.30 -3.47 17.83
CA ALA A 85 -12.55 -4.47 18.55
C ALA A 85 -11.82 -3.85 19.76
N SER A 86 -11.73 -4.62 20.83
CA SER A 86 -11.02 -4.18 22.05
C SER A 86 -9.49 -4.23 21.91
N SER A 87 -8.98 -4.96 20.93
CA SER A 87 -7.54 -5.07 20.63
C SER A 87 -7.31 -5.29 19.14
N TYR A 88 -6.13 -4.92 18.66
CA TYR A 88 -5.69 -5.21 17.30
C TYR A 88 -5.00 -6.58 17.26
N PRO A 89 -5.23 -7.41 16.22
CA PRO A 89 -4.56 -8.71 16.15
C PRO A 89 -3.04 -8.54 15.97
N GLN A 90 -2.30 -9.39 16.66
CA GLN A 90 -0.83 -9.45 16.59
C GLN A 90 -0.35 -10.47 15.53
N ALA A 91 -1.20 -10.83 14.58
CA ALA A 91 -0.95 -11.86 13.59
C ALA A 91 -1.26 -11.37 12.17
N HIS A 92 -0.55 -11.91 11.18
CA HIS A 92 -0.91 -11.74 9.78
C HIS A 92 -2.16 -12.59 9.49
N LEU A 93 -3.20 -11.92 9.02
CA LEU A 93 -4.48 -12.55 8.66
C LEU A 93 -4.76 -12.26 7.18
N ASN A 94 -4.54 -13.25 6.32
CA ASN A 94 -4.89 -13.18 4.91
C ASN A 94 -6.27 -13.80 4.68
N HIS A 95 -7.13 -13.13 3.90
CA HIS A 95 -8.50 -13.56 3.62
C HIS A 95 -8.81 -13.66 2.13
N VAL A 96 -7.80 -13.52 1.26
CA VAL A 96 -7.94 -13.61 -0.19
C VAL A 96 -6.92 -14.60 -0.73
N SER A 97 -7.35 -15.60 -1.49
CA SER A 97 -6.44 -16.53 -2.16
C SER A 97 -5.86 -15.92 -3.46
N PRO A 98 -4.72 -16.46 -3.98
CA PRO A 98 -4.18 -16.05 -5.27
C PRO A 98 -5.18 -16.19 -6.42
N GLU A 99 -5.98 -17.27 -6.46
CA GLU A 99 -7.01 -17.49 -7.48
C GLU A 99 -8.10 -16.41 -7.44
N THR A 100 -8.51 -16.00 -6.21
CA THR A 100 -9.47 -14.92 -6.05
C THR A 100 -8.88 -13.60 -6.53
N ALA A 101 -7.63 -13.29 -6.22
CA ALA A 101 -6.96 -12.08 -6.69
C ALA A 101 -6.87 -12.04 -8.22
N LEU A 102 -6.52 -13.18 -8.87
CA LEU A 102 -6.54 -13.29 -10.33
C LEU A 102 -7.94 -13.06 -10.89
N SER A 103 -8.96 -13.67 -10.28
CA SER A 103 -10.35 -13.59 -10.79
C SER A 103 -10.91 -12.18 -10.81
N VAL A 104 -10.43 -11.29 -9.93
CA VAL A 104 -10.82 -9.87 -9.90
C VAL A 104 -9.87 -8.97 -10.67
N GLY A 105 -8.83 -9.54 -11.29
CA GLY A 105 -7.87 -8.81 -12.13
C GLY A 105 -6.89 -7.95 -11.32
N ALA A 106 -6.45 -8.41 -10.15
CA ALA A 106 -5.47 -7.70 -9.35
C ALA A 106 -4.11 -7.63 -10.08
N ASP A 107 -3.54 -6.43 -10.19
CA ASP A 107 -2.18 -6.20 -10.72
C ASP A 107 -1.11 -6.53 -9.68
N ALA A 108 -1.43 -6.36 -8.40
CA ALA A 108 -0.61 -6.70 -7.25
C ALA A 108 -1.51 -6.90 -6.02
N VAL A 109 -0.95 -7.45 -4.96
CA VAL A 109 -1.62 -7.52 -3.66
C VAL A 109 -0.88 -6.72 -2.60
N LEU A 110 -1.62 -6.27 -1.57
CA LEU A 110 -1.07 -5.55 -0.42
C LEU A 110 -1.33 -6.35 0.85
N MET A 111 -0.27 -6.71 1.54
CA MET A 111 -0.26 -7.42 2.81
C MET A 111 0.33 -6.54 3.91
N MET A 112 0.10 -6.87 5.18
CA MET A 112 0.72 -6.21 6.33
C MET A 112 1.78 -7.11 6.96
N ALA A 113 2.97 -6.55 7.24
CA ALA A 113 3.91 -7.10 8.19
C ALA A 113 3.71 -6.39 9.53
N LEU A 114 3.25 -7.11 10.54
CA LEU A 114 3.23 -6.62 11.91
C LEU A 114 4.59 -6.92 12.53
N VAL A 115 5.35 -5.87 12.87
CA VAL A 115 6.73 -5.97 13.34
C VAL A 115 6.82 -5.57 14.81
N GLY A 116 7.61 -6.31 15.57
CA GLY A 116 7.80 -6.12 17.01
C GLY A 116 6.85 -6.97 17.87
N GLY A 117 7.12 -7.01 19.16
CA GLY A 117 6.42 -7.91 20.07
C GLY A 117 6.69 -9.38 19.72
N GLU A 118 5.68 -10.21 19.70
CA GLU A 118 5.76 -11.61 19.29
C GLU A 118 5.44 -11.76 17.78
N ASP A 119 6.21 -11.07 16.94
CA ASP A 119 5.94 -10.91 15.50
C ASP A 119 6.10 -12.19 14.66
N TYR A 120 6.58 -13.27 15.25
CA TYR A 120 6.64 -14.59 14.59
C TYR A 120 5.28 -15.02 14.01
N SER A 121 4.19 -14.75 14.73
CA SER A 121 2.82 -15.04 14.28
C SER A 121 2.36 -14.17 13.09
N SER A 122 3.07 -13.11 12.80
CA SER A 122 2.86 -12.26 11.62
C SER A 122 3.82 -12.65 10.49
N LEU A 123 5.10 -12.71 10.76
CA LEU A 123 6.14 -12.82 9.73
C LEU A 123 6.19 -14.18 9.04
N GLN A 124 5.98 -15.28 9.81
CA GLN A 124 6.02 -16.62 9.25
C GLN A 124 4.82 -16.90 8.31
N PRO A 125 3.55 -16.59 8.66
CA PRO A 125 2.44 -16.72 7.72
C PRO A 125 2.55 -15.76 6.53
N LEU A 126 3.05 -14.54 6.74
CA LEU A 126 3.29 -13.59 5.64
C LEU A 126 4.24 -14.17 4.59
N ALA A 127 5.35 -14.78 5.01
CA ALA A 127 6.29 -15.41 4.08
C ALA A 127 5.63 -16.54 3.26
N ALA A 128 4.78 -17.36 3.89
CA ALA A 128 4.04 -18.42 3.21
C ALA A 128 3.03 -17.86 2.19
N ASP A 129 2.34 -16.78 2.53
CA ASP A 129 1.41 -16.12 1.61
C ASP A 129 2.15 -15.46 0.43
N ILE A 130 3.29 -14.81 0.67
CA ILE A 130 4.13 -14.26 -0.42
C ILE A 130 4.49 -15.37 -1.41
N ASP A 131 4.97 -16.53 -0.94
CA ASP A 131 5.30 -17.67 -1.80
C ASP A 131 4.08 -18.14 -2.60
N ALA A 132 2.91 -18.25 -1.95
CA ALA A 132 1.68 -18.68 -2.61
C ALA A 132 1.28 -17.72 -3.76
N PHE A 133 1.34 -16.40 -3.56
CA PHE A 133 1.03 -15.42 -4.61
C PHE A 133 2.07 -15.41 -5.73
N HIS A 134 3.35 -15.62 -5.41
CA HIS A 134 4.42 -15.72 -6.40
C HIS A 134 4.26 -16.91 -7.35
N GLN A 135 3.68 -18.02 -6.90
CA GLN A 135 3.37 -19.17 -7.77
C GLN A 135 2.42 -18.78 -8.92
N TYR A 136 1.58 -17.76 -8.72
CA TYR A 136 0.69 -17.19 -9.74
C TYR A 136 1.27 -15.95 -10.41
N SER A 137 2.54 -15.62 -10.15
CA SER A 137 3.20 -14.41 -10.67
C SER A 137 2.50 -13.10 -10.28
N ILE A 138 1.86 -13.07 -9.13
CA ILE A 138 1.21 -11.89 -8.57
C ILE A 138 2.22 -11.14 -7.68
N PRO A 139 2.56 -9.87 -7.96
CA PRO A 139 3.43 -9.06 -7.11
C PRO A 139 2.83 -8.82 -5.73
N VAL A 140 3.69 -8.87 -4.70
CA VAL A 140 3.30 -8.62 -3.32
C VAL A 140 3.96 -7.34 -2.80
N VAL A 141 3.13 -6.37 -2.45
CA VAL A 141 3.54 -5.16 -1.71
C VAL A 141 3.30 -5.42 -0.23
N VAL A 142 4.29 -5.14 0.62
CA VAL A 142 4.16 -5.33 2.07
C VAL A 142 4.17 -3.99 2.79
N GLU A 143 3.09 -3.69 3.51
CA GLU A 143 2.95 -2.52 4.37
C GLU A 143 3.53 -2.82 5.75
N ILE A 144 4.43 -1.94 6.21
CA ILE A 144 5.11 -2.09 7.50
C ILE A 144 4.28 -1.43 8.60
N ILE A 145 3.81 -2.23 9.54
CA ILE A 145 2.99 -1.81 10.67
C ILE A 145 3.65 -2.34 11.95
N ALA A 146 3.66 -1.54 13.02
CA ALA A 146 4.09 -2.06 14.32
C ALA A 146 2.99 -2.89 14.98
N ALA A 147 3.39 -3.90 15.74
CA ALA A 147 2.48 -4.66 16.60
C ALA A 147 1.73 -3.71 17.58
N GLU A 148 2.41 -2.69 18.10
CA GLU A 148 1.80 -1.55 18.76
C GLU A 148 1.60 -0.44 17.73
N PHE A 149 0.37 -0.27 17.23
CA PHE A 149 0.05 0.55 16.07
C PHE A 149 0.57 2.01 16.14
N ASP A 150 0.57 2.62 17.31
CA ASP A 150 1.07 3.98 17.56
C ASP A 150 2.59 4.11 17.34
N LYS A 151 3.34 3.00 17.40
CA LYS A 151 4.77 2.94 17.08
C LYS A 151 5.06 2.75 15.58
N THR A 152 4.05 2.59 14.73
CA THR A 152 4.25 2.32 13.30
C THR A 152 5.15 3.35 12.61
N ALA A 153 4.96 4.65 12.88
CA ALA A 153 5.76 5.71 12.28
C ALA A 153 7.03 6.03 13.10
N THR A 154 7.72 5.02 13.60
CA THR A 154 9.05 5.14 14.24
C THR A 154 10.16 4.65 13.32
N PHE A 155 11.36 5.19 13.47
CA PHE A 155 12.51 4.84 12.63
C PHE A 155 12.80 3.34 12.69
N ASP A 156 12.90 2.76 13.87
CA ASP A 156 13.28 1.36 14.05
C ASP A 156 12.30 0.41 13.36
N VAL A 157 10.98 0.68 13.49
CA VAL A 157 9.95 -0.13 12.85
C VAL A 157 10.05 -0.07 11.34
N GLN A 158 10.19 1.13 10.75
CA GLN A 158 10.26 1.28 9.30
C GLN A 158 11.60 0.77 8.75
N TYR A 159 12.71 1.04 9.43
CA TYR A 159 14.05 0.63 9.03
C TYR A 159 14.20 -0.90 9.02
N HIS A 160 13.90 -1.54 10.15
CA HIS A 160 14.00 -3.00 10.25
C HIS A 160 12.88 -3.71 9.49
N GLY A 161 11.64 -3.21 9.56
CA GLY A 161 10.48 -3.81 8.91
C GLY A 161 10.60 -3.82 7.38
N ALA A 162 11.08 -2.74 6.76
CA ALA A 162 11.30 -2.69 5.31
C ALA A 162 12.31 -3.76 4.86
N ARG A 163 13.41 -3.91 5.60
CA ARG A 163 14.42 -4.93 5.31
C ARG A 163 13.86 -6.34 5.53
N ILE A 164 13.18 -6.60 6.66
CA ILE A 164 12.56 -7.91 6.95
C ILE A 164 11.58 -8.30 5.84
N ALA A 165 10.66 -7.41 5.45
CA ALA A 165 9.71 -7.69 4.39
C ALA A 165 10.38 -8.05 3.07
N ALA A 166 11.43 -7.34 2.68
CA ALA A 166 12.21 -7.63 1.48
C ALA A 166 12.89 -9.01 1.54
N GLU A 167 13.47 -9.37 2.70
CA GLU A 167 14.10 -10.69 2.88
C GLU A 167 13.07 -11.84 2.91
N LEU A 168 11.82 -11.57 3.30
CA LEU A 168 10.72 -12.52 3.22
C LEU A 168 10.15 -12.66 1.81
N GLY A 169 10.60 -11.85 0.85
CA GLY A 169 10.23 -11.97 -0.56
C GLY A 169 9.27 -10.91 -1.08
N ALA A 170 9.00 -9.83 -0.34
CA ALA A 170 8.20 -8.72 -0.86
C ALA A 170 8.82 -8.15 -2.16
N ASP A 171 7.98 -7.83 -3.15
CA ASP A 171 8.41 -7.20 -4.41
C ASP A 171 8.49 -5.68 -4.30
N ALA A 172 7.79 -5.10 -3.35
CA ALA A 172 7.86 -3.71 -2.94
C ALA A 172 7.41 -3.57 -1.49
N VAL A 173 7.81 -2.48 -0.82
CA VAL A 173 7.35 -2.18 0.53
C VAL A 173 6.56 -0.87 0.55
N LYS A 174 5.53 -0.80 1.40
CA LYS A 174 4.81 0.43 1.72
C LYS A 174 5.25 0.89 3.10
N VAL A 175 5.92 2.03 3.17
CA VAL A 175 6.61 2.55 4.35
C VAL A 175 6.12 3.92 4.75
N PHE A 176 6.12 4.21 6.05
CA PHE A 176 5.79 5.54 6.57
C PHE A 176 7.03 6.43 6.63
N TYR A 177 6.82 7.72 6.40
CA TYR A 177 7.89 8.69 6.53
C TYR A 177 8.33 8.84 8.00
N VAL A 178 9.64 8.75 8.21
CA VAL A 178 10.30 8.92 9.51
C VAL A 178 11.53 9.80 9.38
N ASN A 179 12.02 10.36 10.48
CA ASN A 179 13.33 11.01 10.48
C ASN A 179 14.40 9.95 10.16
N GLY A 180 15.33 10.24 9.25
CA GLY A 180 16.29 9.25 8.74
C GLY A 180 15.71 8.35 7.65
N PHE A 181 14.70 8.83 6.91
CA PHE A 181 14.03 8.07 5.85
C PHE A 181 15.00 7.59 4.75
N GLU A 182 16.06 8.34 4.46
CA GLU A 182 17.14 7.95 3.55
C GLU A 182 17.74 6.59 3.92
N LYS A 183 17.92 6.31 5.22
CA LYS A 183 18.45 5.01 5.69
C LYS A 183 17.45 3.88 5.51
N VAL A 184 16.14 4.17 5.64
CA VAL A 184 15.09 3.19 5.34
C VAL A 184 15.15 2.76 3.88
N ILE A 185 15.35 3.72 2.97
CA ILE A 185 15.51 3.43 1.53
C ILE A 185 16.79 2.67 1.25
N GLU A 186 17.93 3.12 1.80
CA GLU A 186 19.25 2.49 1.60
C GLU A 186 19.30 1.03 2.06
N CYS A 187 18.62 0.70 3.16
CA CYS A 187 18.62 -0.68 3.68
C CYS A 187 17.65 -1.62 2.96
N CYS A 188 16.72 -1.08 2.16
CA CYS A 188 15.66 -1.86 1.53
C CYS A 188 16.04 -2.19 0.07
N PRO A 189 16.27 -3.46 -0.28
CA PRO A 189 16.71 -3.86 -1.64
C PRO A 189 15.56 -3.90 -2.66
N VAL A 190 14.31 -3.59 -2.26
CA VAL A 190 13.14 -3.55 -3.14
C VAL A 190 12.55 -2.14 -3.18
N PRO A 191 11.76 -1.78 -4.21
CA PRO A 191 11.12 -0.48 -4.30
C PRO A 191 10.31 -0.13 -3.05
N ALA A 192 10.50 1.09 -2.53
CA ALA A 192 9.72 1.61 -1.41
C ALA A 192 8.67 2.62 -1.90
N ILE A 193 7.42 2.42 -1.51
CA ILE A 193 6.26 3.26 -1.81
C ILE A 193 5.89 3.99 -0.52
N LEU A 194 5.83 5.33 -0.57
CA LEU A 194 5.53 6.13 0.61
C LEU A 194 4.06 6.02 1.01
N ALA A 195 3.79 5.69 2.28
CA ALA A 195 2.47 5.79 2.90
C ALA A 195 2.18 7.23 3.37
N GLY A 196 0.88 7.62 3.40
CA GLY A 196 0.49 9.00 3.73
C GLY A 196 0.79 9.46 5.15
N GLY A 197 0.81 8.56 6.11
CA GLY A 197 1.12 8.88 7.52
C GLY A 197 0.14 9.83 8.21
N PRO A 198 0.54 10.39 9.36
CA PRO A 198 -0.23 11.38 10.10
C PRO A 198 -0.46 12.67 9.30
N LYS A 199 -1.54 13.41 9.65
CA LYS A 199 -1.92 14.67 8.97
C LYS A 199 -1.27 15.93 9.57
N ASP A 200 -0.42 15.79 10.54
CA ASP A 200 0.27 16.87 11.24
C ASP A 200 1.45 17.47 10.47
N ARG A 201 1.77 16.89 9.31
CA ARG A 201 2.87 17.31 8.44
C ARG A 201 2.34 17.75 7.07
N ASP A 202 3.03 18.71 6.46
CA ASP A 202 2.79 19.06 5.05
C ASP A 202 3.17 17.89 4.14
N ILE A 203 2.16 17.29 3.52
CA ILE A 203 2.35 16.07 2.72
C ILE A 203 3.18 16.33 1.45
N GLY A 204 3.14 17.52 0.89
CA GLY A 204 3.95 17.88 -0.28
C GLY A 204 5.43 17.89 0.04
N THR A 205 5.82 18.53 1.14
CA THR A 205 7.23 18.55 1.62
C THR A 205 7.71 17.14 1.95
N VAL A 206 6.89 16.33 2.64
CA VAL A 206 7.22 14.93 2.97
C VAL A 206 7.38 14.09 1.71
N ALA A 207 6.46 14.20 0.76
CA ALA A 207 6.47 13.46 -0.50
C ALA A 207 7.71 13.79 -1.34
N LYS A 208 8.02 15.10 -1.48
CA LYS A 208 9.21 15.54 -2.20
C LYS A 208 10.48 14.97 -1.59
N HIS A 209 10.68 15.12 -0.29
CA HIS A 209 11.87 14.59 0.38
C HIS A 209 11.97 13.07 0.25
N ALA A 210 10.85 12.33 0.36
CA ALA A 210 10.87 10.89 0.20
C ALA A 210 11.28 10.45 -1.22
N VAL A 211 10.83 11.15 -2.27
CA VAL A 211 11.25 10.89 -3.66
C VAL A 211 12.72 11.24 -3.84
N ASP A 212 13.18 12.37 -3.29
CA ASP A 212 14.60 12.77 -3.31
C ASP A 212 15.50 11.71 -2.61
N CYS A 213 14.98 11.00 -1.61
CA CYS A 213 15.66 9.85 -0.96
C CYS A 213 15.60 8.55 -1.79
N GLY A 214 14.77 8.46 -2.82
CA GLY A 214 14.63 7.28 -3.68
C GLY A 214 13.32 6.49 -3.53
N ALA A 215 12.31 7.03 -2.85
CA ALA A 215 10.97 6.40 -2.85
C ALA A 215 10.41 6.36 -4.29
N ARG A 216 9.77 5.24 -4.63
CA ARG A 216 9.28 4.94 -5.98
C ARG A 216 7.80 5.27 -6.16
N GLY A 217 7.29 6.20 -5.37
CA GLY A 217 5.92 6.70 -5.50
C GLY A 217 5.14 6.73 -4.20
N PHE A 218 3.83 6.81 -4.33
CA PHE A 218 2.91 7.09 -3.24
C PHE A 218 1.76 6.09 -3.16
N ALA A 219 1.37 5.75 -1.92
CA ALA A 219 0.15 5.02 -1.61
C ALA A 219 -0.59 5.77 -0.49
N PHE A 220 -1.24 6.89 -0.86
CA PHE A 220 -1.89 7.79 0.08
C PHE A 220 -3.39 7.53 0.17
N GLY A 221 -3.92 7.63 1.37
CA GLY A 221 -5.34 7.50 1.67
C GLY A 221 -5.91 8.79 2.26
N ARG A 222 -5.94 8.88 3.59
CA ARG A 222 -6.55 9.98 4.37
C ARG A 222 -6.09 11.38 3.97
N ASN A 223 -4.83 11.53 3.59
CA ASN A 223 -4.28 12.82 3.12
C ASN A 223 -4.98 13.31 1.83
N ILE A 224 -5.56 12.38 1.04
CA ILE A 224 -6.29 12.69 -0.19
C ILE A 224 -7.80 12.71 0.06
N PHE A 225 -8.39 11.57 0.45
CA PHE A 225 -9.85 11.46 0.50
C PHE A 225 -10.52 12.28 1.62
N GLN A 226 -9.75 12.77 2.59
CA GLN A 226 -10.21 13.70 3.63
C GLN A 226 -9.71 15.13 3.39
N ALA A 227 -9.07 15.43 2.27
CA ALA A 227 -8.71 16.79 1.90
C ALA A 227 -9.95 17.60 1.50
N LYS A 228 -9.86 18.92 1.64
CA LYS A 228 -10.92 19.83 1.18
C LYS A 228 -11.10 19.75 -0.33
N ASP A 229 -9.99 19.66 -1.06
CA ASP A 229 -9.93 19.41 -2.50
C ASP A 229 -8.97 18.25 -2.81
N PRO A 230 -9.50 17.01 -2.95
CA PRO A 230 -8.67 15.86 -3.27
C PRO A 230 -7.96 15.94 -4.64
N LEU A 231 -8.57 16.62 -5.63
CA LEU A 231 -7.98 16.75 -6.96
C LEU A 231 -6.76 17.67 -6.97
N GLU A 232 -6.82 18.77 -6.22
CA GLU A 232 -5.66 19.67 -6.03
C GLU A 232 -4.50 18.92 -5.38
N VAL A 233 -4.76 18.16 -4.31
CA VAL A 233 -3.73 17.36 -3.63
C VAL A 233 -3.12 16.32 -4.56
N ILE A 234 -3.94 15.60 -5.34
CA ILE A 234 -3.45 14.61 -6.30
C ILE A 234 -2.59 15.30 -7.38
N GLY A 235 -3.03 16.43 -7.90
CA GLY A 235 -2.29 17.20 -8.92
C GLY A 235 -0.90 17.59 -8.42
N SER A 236 -0.82 18.21 -7.25
CA SER A 236 0.44 18.63 -6.63
C SER A 236 1.39 17.45 -6.34
N LEU A 237 0.85 16.34 -5.88
CA LEU A 237 1.65 15.12 -5.62
C LEU A 237 2.16 14.50 -6.93
N ARG A 238 1.34 14.51 -7.99
CA ARG A 238 1.78 13.99 -9.31
C ARG A 238 2.92 14.78 -9.90
N GLU A 239 2.92 16.11 -9.74
CA GLU A 239 4.03 16.98 -10.17
C GLU A 239 5.36 16.61 -9.50
N ILE A 240 5.34 16.13 -8.26
CA ILE A 240 6.55 15.67 -7.56
C ILE A 240 7.14 14.41 -8.22
N LEU A 241 6.31 13.54 -8.77
CA LEU A 241 6.77 12.33 -9.48
C LEU A 241 7.23 12.63 -10.94
N GLY A 242 6.83 13.76 -11.46
CA GLY A 242 7.23 14.27 -12.79
C GLY A 242 6.31 13.78 -13.91
#